data_8ca7747fcee8c3a2d949360bc6e8da08
#
_entry.id   8ca7747fcee8c3a2d949360bc6e8da08
#
_cell.length_a   1.000
_cell.length_b   1.000
_cell.length_c   1.000
_cell.angle_alpha   90.00
_cell.angle_beta   90.00
_cell.angle_gamma   90.00
#
_symmetry.space_group_name_H-M   'P 1'
#
loop_
_entity.id
_entity.type
_entity.pdbx_description
1 polymer ?
#
loop_
_entity_poly.entity_id
_entity_poly.type
_entity_poly.pdbx_seq_one_letter_code
_entity_poly.pdbx_strand_id
1 'polypeptide(L)'
;MIHDLGGGSGSMGRWLAPRLPGPQRWVVHDRDERLLELAADQFETRRSDITRLAPGDLAGASLVTASALLDLLTREELERMLDVCAGLPLLLALTVVGRVSLSPAEPLDARLGAAFDDHQRRGGRLGPDAVAAAVGALGEAEVFVRPSPWRLGADDAELAAEWLCGWVAAACEQQPALAAEAGAYEERRQAQAAAGELHVTVDHADLLVLP
;
A
#
# COMPACT_ATOMS: atom_id res chain seq x y z
N MET A 1 -8.52 -1.48 -21.77
CA MET A 1 -7.20 -1.88 -21.28
C MET A 1 -7.04 -1.33 -19.86
N ILE A 2 -6.40 -2.08 -18.95
CA ILE A 2 -6.19 -1.70 -17.56
C ILE A 2 -4.69 -1.64 -17.31
N HIS A 3 -4.21 -0.53 -16.77
CA HIS A 3 -2.81 -0.36 -16.38
C HIS A 3 -2.68 -0.41 -14.88
N ASP A 4 -1.82 -1.29 -14.35
CA ASP A 4 -1.55 -1.47 -12.93
C ASP A 4 -0.17 -0.89 -12.60
N LEU A 5 -0.13 0.25 -11.91
CA LEU A 5 1.08 1.00 -11.62
C LEU A 5 1.72 0.53 -10.31
N GLY A 6 3.00 0.15 -10.36
CA GLY A 6 3.67 -0.49 -9.23
C GLY A 6 3.04 -1.84 -8.90
N GLY A 7 2.51 -2.54 -9.92
CA GLY A 7 1.70 -3.75 -9.71
C GLY A 7 2.49 -4.98 -9.29
N GLY A 8 3.82 -4.90 -9.26
CA GLY A 8 4.70 -5.96 -8.76
C GLY A 8 4.43 -7.29 -9.42
N SER A 9 4.09 -8.31 -8.63
CA SER A 9 3.76 -9.64 -9.11
C SER A 9 2.36 -9.77 -9.74
N GLY A 10 1.58 -8.68 -9.86
CA GLY A 10 0.24 -8.69 -10.47
C GLY A 10 -0.90 -9.07 -9.51
N SER A 11 -0.71 -8.89 -8.21
CA SER A 11 -1.71 -9.27 -7.19
C SER A 11 -3.03 -8.52 -7.37
N MET A 12 -3.00 -7.22 -7.67
CA MET A 12 -4.18 -6.42 -7.95
C MET A 12 -4.94 -6.97 -9.17
N GLY A 13 -4.22 -7.26 -10.25
CA GLY A 13 -4.83 -7.85 -11.46
C GLY A 13 -5.51 -9.19 -11.17
N ARG A 14 -4.86 -10.10 -10.46
CA ARG A 14 -5.46 -11.39 -10.06
C ARG A 14 -6.71 -11.23 -9.20
N TRP A 15 -6.71 -10.26 -8.31
CA TRP A 15 -7.86 -10.00 -7.45
C TRP A 15 -9.00 -9.31 -8.18
N LEU A 16 -8.69 -8.30 -9.01
CA LEU A 16 -9.70 -7.44 -9.62
C LEU A 16 -10.28 -8.01 -10.92
N ALA A 17 -9.48 -8.69 -11.74
CA ALA A 17 -9.92 -9.17 -13.05
C ALA A 17 -11.20 -10.04 -13.01
N PRO A 18 -11.37 -10.99 -12.07
CA PRO A 18 -12.61 -11.77 -11.97
C PRO A 18 -13.85 -10.96 -11.58
N ARG A 19 -13.66 -9.73 -11.08
CA ARG A 19 -14.72 -8.84 -10.59
C ARG A 19 -15.17 -7.79 -11.61
N LEU A 20 -14.40 -7.66 -12.69
CA LEU A 20 -14.71 -6.71 -13.75
C LEU A 20 -15.30 -7.45 -14.96
N PRO A 21 -16.13 -6.77 -15.78
CA PRO A 21 -16.63 -7.38 -17.03
C PRO A 21 -15.49 -7.65 -18.01
N GLY A 22 -15.61 -8.75 -18.77
CA GLY A 22 -14.68 -9.07 -19.84
C GLY A 22 -15.11 -8.52 -21.19
N PRO A 23 -14.24 -8.63 -22.23
CA PRO A 23 -12.84 -9.03 -22.14
C PRO A 23 -11.93 -7.92 -21.63
N GLN A 24 -10.85 -8.29 -20.95
CA GLN A 24 -9.88 -7.35 -20.34
C GLN A 24 -8.47 -7.63 -20.88
N ARG A 25 -7.66 -6.58 -20.97
CA ARG A 25 -6.21 -6.66 -21.18
C ARG A 25 -5.55 -5.87 -20.08
N TRP A 26 -4.62 -6.49 -19.37
CA TRP A 26 -3.88 -5.90 -18.26
C TRP A 26 -2.44 -5.64 -18.64
N VAL A 27 -1.91 -4.51 -18.22
CA VAL A 27 -0.50 -4.13 -18.35
C VAL A 27 0.02 -3.77 -16.96
N VAL A 28 0.90 -4.60 -16.44
CA VAL A 28 1.52 -4.39 -15.13
C VAL A 28 2.82 -3.61 -15.32
N HIS A 29 2.92 -2.46 -14.67
CA HIS A 29 4.10 -1.61 -14.64
C HIS A 29 4.81 -1.76 -13.31
N ASP A 30 6.10 -2.08 -13.32
CA ASP A 30 6.96 -2.07 -12.13
C ASP A 30 8.41 -1.82 -12.54
N ARG A 31 9.22 -1.39 -11.59
CA ARG A 31 10.67 -1.26 -11.77
C ARG A 31 11.43 -2.55 -11.49
N ASP A 32 10.85 -3.43 -10.67
CA ASP A 32 11.45 -4.71 -10.27
C ASP A 32 11.11 -5.81 -11.28
N GLU A 33 12.12 -6.19 -12.06
CA GLU A 33 12.01 -7.20 -13.10
C GLU A 33 11.66 -8.59 -12.54
N ARG A 34 12.13 -8.92 -11.32
CA ARG A 34 11.83 -10.21 -10.68
C ARG A 34 10.36 -10.33 -10.31
N LEU A 35 9.74 -9.23 -9.87
CA LEU A 35 8.31 -9.21 -9.61
C LEU A 35 7.51 -9.30 -10.90
N LEU A 36 7.95 -8.61 -11.96
CA LEU A 36 7.31 -8.69 -13.27
C LEU A 36 7.36 -10.08 -13.89
N GLU A 37 8.44 -10.85 -13.66
CA GLU A 37 8.51 -12.25 -14.08
C GLU A 37 7.38 -13.10 -13.49
N LEU A 38 6.98 -12.83 -12.22
CA LEU A 38 5.87 -13.52 -11.56
C LEU A 38 4.49 -13.10 -12.11
N ALA A 39 4.38 -11.94 -12.73
CA ALA A 39 3.15 -11.45 -13.36
C ALA A 39 3.00 -11.89 -14.81
N ALA A 40 4.12 -12.21 -15.51
CA ALA A 40 4.20 -12.40 -16.94
C ALA A 40 3.36 -13.57 -17.48
N ASP A 41 3.06 -14.57 -16.67
CA ASP A 41 2.22 -15.72 -17.07
C ASP A 41 0.76 -15.34 -17.33
N GLN A 42 0.29 -14.23 -16.74
CA GLN A 42 -1.12 -13.83 -16.80
C GLN A 42 -1.35 -12.46 -17.41
N PHE A 43 -0.34 -11.58 -17.38
CA PHE A 43 -0.47 -10.17 -17.74
C PHE A 43 0.67 -9.74 -18.68
N GLU A 44 0.40 -8.72 -19.50
CA GLU A 44 1.48 -7.97 -20.15
C GLU A 44 2.27 -7.23 -19.09
N THR A 45 3.59 -7.29 -19.13
CA THR A 45 4.46 -6.62 -18.15
C THR A 45 5.29 -5.55 -18.84
N ARG A 46 5.51 -4.43 -18.17
CA ARG A 46 6.37 -3.33 -18.62
C ARG A 46 7.28 -2.89 -17.48
N ARG A 47 8.58 -3.05 -17.68
CA ARG A 47 9.55 -2.48 -16.77
C ARG A 47 9.56 -0.97 -16.93
N SER A 48 9.07 -0.25 -15.94
CA SER A 48 8.97 1.21 -15.95
C SER A 48 9.08 1.81 -14.55
N ASP A 49 9.67 2.98 -14.51
CA ASP A 49 9.63 3.84 -13.33
C ASP A 49 8.35 4.67 -13.39
N ILE A 50 7.40 4.40 -12.50
CA ILE A 50 6.09 5.06 -12.48
C ILE A 50 6.20 6.56 -12.24
N THR A 51 7.29 7.04 -11.60
CA THR A 51 7.53 8.46 -11.36
C THR A 51 7.95 9.21 -12.63
N ARG A 52 8.20 8.47 -13.74
CA ARG A 52 8.65 9.00 -15.04
C ARG A 52 7.71 8.65 -16.19
N LEU A 53 6.53 8.11 -15.89
CA LEU A 53 5.53 7.81 -16.91
C LEU A 53 5.11 9.07 -17.67
N ALA A 54 4.83 8.88 -18.95
CA ALA A 54 4.24 9.89 -19.80
C ALA A 54 2.81 9.46 -20.21
N PRO A 55 1.92 10.39 -20.61
CA PRO A 55 0.56 10.05 -21.02
C PRO A 55 0.49 8.98 -22.12
N GLY A 56 1.49 8.91 -23.01
CA GLY A 56 1.60 7.90 -24.06
C GLY A 56 1.77 6.45 -23.52
N ASP A 57 2.33 6.30 -22.31
CA ASP A 57 2.54 4.97 -21.71
C ASP A 57 1.22 4.33 -21.26
N LEU A 58 0.19 5.16 -21.03
CA LEU A 58 -1.17 4.76 -20.67
C LEU A 58 -2.15 4.79 -21.83
N ALA A 59 -1.65 4.85 -23.08
CA ALA A 59 -2.51 4.95 -24.25
C ALA A 59 -3.51 3.80 -24.33
N GLY A 60 -4.80 4.13 -24.49
CA GLY A 60 -5.90 3.17 -24.55
C GLY A 60 -6.34 2.63 -23.19
N ALA A 61 -5.86 3.19 -22.09
CA ALA A 61 -6.35 2.85 -20.76
C ALA A 61 -7.84 3.19 -20.61
N SER A 62 -8.59 2.31 -19.97
CA SER A 62 -9.97 2.52 -19.51
C SER A 62 -10.08 2.52 -18.00
N LEU A 63 -9.01 2.10 -17.33
CA LEU A 63 -8.83 2.13 -15.88
C LEU A 63 -7.33 2.10 -15.59
N VAL A 64 -6.91 2.85 -14.59
CA VAL A 64 -5.58 2.73 -13.98
C VAL A 64 -5.75 2.28 -12.55
N THR A 65 -4.94 1.30 -12.14
CA THR A 65 -4.90 0.81 -10.75
C THR A 65 -3.53 1.03 -10.13
N ALA A 66 -3.48 1.22 -8.84
CA ALA A 66 -2.27 1.15 -8.03
C ALA A 66 -2.62 0.62 -6.64
N SER A 67 -1.78 -0.23 -6.07
CA SER A 67 -2.01 -0.81 -4.76
C SER A 67 -0.76 -0.70 -3.89
N ALA A 68 -0.93 -0.26 -2.63
CA ALA A 68 0.17 -0.07 -1.66
C ALA A 68 1.33 0.76 -2.24
N LEU A 69 1.00 1.85 -2.93
CA LEU A 69 1.96 2.64 -3.70
C LEU A 69 2.06 4.09 -3.23
N LEU A 70 0.92 4.73 -2.93
CA LEU A 70 0.87 6.18 -2.74
C LEU A 70 1.71 6.68 -1.58
N ASP A 71 1.79 5.90 -0.52
CA ASP A 71 2.58 6.18 0.67
C ASP A 71 4.10 6.18 0.42
N LEU A 72 4.54 5.51 -0.65
CA LEU A 72 5.94 5.46 -1.05
C LEU A 72 6.38 6.66 -1.89
N LEU A 73 5.43 7.44 -2.42
CA LEU A 73 5.69 8.60 -3.26
C LEU A 73 5.96 9.86 -2.44
N THR A 74 6.76 10.75 -2.98
CA THR A 74 6.78 12.15 -2.57
C THR A 74 5.54 12.88 -3.12
N ARG A 75 5.23 14.06 -2.59
CA ARG A 75 4.13 14.88 -3.11
C ARG A 75 4.26 15.16 -4.59
N GLU A 76 5.46 15.56 -5.04
CA GLU A 76 5.71 15.88 -6.45
C GLU A 76 5.57 14.66 -7.36
N GLU A 77 5.95 13.47 -6.88
CA GLU A 77 5.79 12.22 -7.63
C GLU A 77 4.32 11.82 -7.73
N LEU A 78 3.56 11.98 -6.65
CA LEU A 78 2.12 11.75 -6.64
C LEU A 78 1.41 12.69 -7.63
N GLU A 79 1.67 14.01 -7.57
CA GLU A 79 1.05 15.00 -8.44
C GLU A 79 1.33 14.68 -9.92
N ARG A 80 2.60 14.37 -10.27
CA ARG A 80 2.95 13.95 -11.64
C ARG A 80 2.24 12.68 -12.08
N MET A 81 2.12 11.69 -11.21
CA MET A 81 1.40 10.45 -11.52
C MET A 81 -0.09 10.74 -11.79
N LEU A 82 -0.71 11.58 -10.97
CA LEU A 82 -2.11 11.97 -11.16
C LEU A 82 -2.31 12.78 -12.44
N ASP A 83 -1.38 13.68 -12.78
CA ASP A 83 -1.42 14.45 -14.03
C ASP A 83 -1.35 13.53 -15.26
N VAL A 84 -0.49 12.52 -15.24
CA VAL A 84 -0.38 11.52 -16.32
C VAL A 84 -1.67 10.71 -16.47
N CYS A 85 -2.37 10.48 -15.36
CA CYS A 85 -3.63 9.74 -15.31
C CYS A 85 -4.86 10.64 -15.54
N ALA A 86 -4.70 11.94 -15.79
CA ALA A 86 -5.81 12.87 -15.90
C ALA A 86 -6.84 12.43 -16.95
N GLY A 87 -8.12 12.47 -16.59
CA GLY A 87 -9.22 12.02 -17.45
C GLY A 87 -9.44 10.51 -17.53
N LEU A 88 -8.70 9.72 -16.74
CA LEU A 88 -8.88 8.29 -16.63
C LEU A 88 -9.50 7.92 -15.26
N PRO A 89 -10.39 6.92 -15.18
CA PRO A 89 -10.79 6.34 -13.92
C PRO A 89 -9.58 5.73 -13.19
N LEU A 90 -9.46 5.98 -11.87
CA LEU A 90 -8.38 5.44 -11.04
C LEU A 90 -8.95 4.60 -9.89
N LEU A 91 -8.33 3.47 -9.59
CA LEU A 91 -8.52 2.72 -8.36
C LEU A 91 -7.18 2.64 -7.61
N LEU A 92 -7.07 3.42 -6.54
CA LEU A 92 -5.88 3.51 -5.70
C LEU A 92 -6.19 2.78 -4.39
N ALA A 93 -5.66 1.58 -4.22
CA ALA A 93 -6.03 0.67 -3.15
C ALA A 93 -4.93 0.51 -2.10
N LEU A 94 -5.32 0.08 -0.90
CA LEU A 94 -4.42 -0.26 0.20
C LEU A 94 -3.42 0.86 0.55
N THR A 95 -3.91 2.11 0.55
CA THR A 95 -3.09 3.23 1.00
C THR A 95 -3.15 3.34 2.53
N VAL A 96 -2.02 3.28 3.19
CA VAL A 96 -1.94 3.38 4.66
C VAL A 96 -2.43 4.75 5.16
N VAL A 97 -3.04 4.76 6.35
CA VAL A 97 -3.56 5.99 6.97
C VAL A 97 -3.00 6.22 8.38
N GLY A 98 -1.89 5.57 8.72
CA GLY A 98 -1.14 5.77 9.97
C GLY A 98 -1.88 5.31 11.23
N ARG A 99 -2.84 4.42 11.11
CA ARG A 99 -3.54 3.85 12.26
C ARG A 99 -3.35 2.35 12.32
N VAL A 100 -2.76 1.91 13.41
CA VAL A 100 -2.58 0.49 13.75
C VAL A 100 -3.16 0.28 15.14
N SER A 101 -3.92 -0.78 15.33
CA SER A 101 -4.39 -1.20 16.64
C SER A 101 -4.14 -2.70 16.85
N LEU A 102 -3.65 -3.02 18.04
CA LEU A 102 -3.40 -4.39 18.47
C LEU A 102 -4.28 -4.73 19.68
N SER A 103 -4.75 -5.96 19.74
CA SER A 103 -5.50 -6.49 20.87
C SER A 103 -4.93 -7.85 21.27
N PRO A 104 -4.61 -8.06 22.55
CA PRO A 104 -4.71 -7.11 23.67
C PRO A 104 -3.79 -5.92 23.49
N ALA A 105 -4.19 -4.72 23.99
CA ALA A 105 -3.40 -3.50 23.86
C ALA A 105 -2.23 -3.47 24.84
N GLU A 106 -1.07 -2.97 24.41
CA GLU A 106 0.10 -2.73 25.26
C GLU A 106 0.59 -1.27 25.18
N PRO A 107 1.21 -0.74 26.24
CA PRO A 107 1.65 0.67 26.27
C PRO A 107 2.66 1.02 25.17
N LEU A 108 3.43 0.04 24.65
CA LEU A 108 4.44 0.28 23.63
C LEU A 108 3.84 0.42 22.23
N ASP A 109 2.60 -0.06 21.99
CA ASP A 109 1.93 -0.01 20.67
C ASP A 109 1.90 1.41 20.09
N ALA A 110 1.49 2.38 20.88
CA ALA A 110 1.38 3.77 20.42
C ALA A 110 2.74 4.40 20.09
N ARG A 111 3.78 4.05 20.83
CA ARG A 111 5.14 4.57 20.60
C ARG A 111 5.75 3.97 19.34
N LEU A 112 5.56 2.67 19.14
CA LEU A 112 5.98 1.99 17.91
C LEU A 112 5.21 2.52 16.70
N GLY A 113 3.88 2.70 16.83
CA GLY A 113 3.06 3.26 15.75
C GLY A 113 3.52 4.65 15.32
N ALA A 114 3.75 5.56 16.26
CA ALA A 114 4.25 6.89 15.96
C ALA A 114 5.63 6.87 15.26
N ALA A 115 6.55 6.04 15.77
CA ALA A 115 7.86 5.89 15.15
C ALA A 115 7.78 5.25 13.74
N PHE A 116 6.89 4.32 13.52
CA PHE A 116 6.64 3.72 12.21
C PHE A 116 6.09 4.75 11.22
N ASP A 117 5.11 5.57 11.61
CA ASP A 117 4.59 6.64 10.77
C ASP A 117 5.67 7.64 10.35
N ASP A 118 6.55 8.01 11.29
CA ASP A 118 7.71 8.86 10.99
C ASP A 118 8.71 8.16 10.05
N HIS A 119 8.89 6.83 10.20
CA HIS A 119 9.71 6.04 9.30
C HIS A 119 9.15 6.06 7.87
N GLN A 120 7.85 5.93 7.70
CA GLN A 120 7.20 5.97 6.39
C GLN A 120 7.36 7.34 5.69
N ARG A 121 7.50 8.45 6.45
CA ARG A 121 7.76 9.79 5.89
C ARG A 121 9.20 10.06 5.50
N ARG A 122 10.12 9.11 5.72
CA ARG A 122 11.54 9.30 5.37
C ARG A 122 11.73 9.60 3.88
N GLY A 123 12.73 10.45 3.59
CA GLY A 123 13.03 10.83 2.21
C GLY A 123 11.97 11.68 1.54
N GLY A 124 11.10 12.33 2.31
CA GLY A 124 10.02 13.18 1.78
C GLY A 124 8.81 12.40 1.27
N ARG A 125 8.73 11.11 1.57
CA ARG A 125 7.56 10.29 1.21
C ARG A 125 6.32 10.74 1.97
N LEU A 126 5.18 10.50 1.39
CA LEU A 126 3.89 10.89 1.97
C LEU A 126 3.51 10.03 3.19
N GLY A 127 3.87 8.74 3.19
CA GLY A 127 3.50 7.84 4.27
C GLY A 127 2.00 7.88 4.57
N PRO A 128 1.62 8.02 5.85
CA PRO A 128 0.20 8.07 6.25
C PRO A 128 -0.58 9.28 5.74
N ASP A 129 0.08 10.28 5.17
CA ASP A 129 -0.56 11.50 4.65
C ASP A 129 -0.97 11.36 3.17
N ALA A 130 -0.67 10.22 2.55
CA ALA A 130 -0.85 9.98 1.11
C ALA A 130 -2.31 10.13 0.65
N VAL A 131 -3.27 9.63 1.42
CA VAL A 131 -4.71 9.75 1.09
C VAL A 131 -5.13 11.22 1.03
N ALA A 132 -4.78 12.00 2.05
CA ALA A 132 -5.13 13.42 2.10
C ALA A 132 -4.44 14.21 0.97
N ALA A 133 -3.18 13.87 0.66
CA ALA A 133 -2.44 14.47 -0.43
C ALA A 133 -3.08 14.17 -1.79
N ALA A 134 -3.48 12.91 -2.04
CA ALA A 134 -4.14 12.51 -3.28
C ALA A 134 -5.49 13.21 -3.46
N VAL A 135 -6.34 13.22 -2.44
CA VAL A 135 -7.63 13.92 -2.49
C VAL A 135 -7.44 15.43 -2.76
N GLY A 136 -6.44 16.05 -2.12
CA GLY A 136 -6.14 17.46 -2.35
C GLY A 136 -5.63 17.78 -3.76
N ALA A 137 -4.88 16.85 -4.37
CA ALA A 137 -4.33 17.02 -5.72
C ALA A 137 -5.35 16.74 -6.85
N LEU A 138 -6.38 15.93 -6.57
CA LEU A 138 -7.40 15.54 -7.56
C LEU A 138 -8.40 16.66 -7.90
N GLY A 139 -8.43 17.76 -7.13
CA GLY A 139 -9.22 18.95 -7.44
C GLY A 139 -10.72 18.69 -7.51
N GLU A 140 -11.32 18.91 -8.69
CA GLU A 140 -12.77 18.80 -8.94
C GLU A 140 -13.21 17.39 -9.36
N ALA A 141 -12.30 16.41 -9.46
CA ALA A 141 -12.66 15.04 -9.82
C ALA A 141 -13.61 14.42 -8.76
N GLU A 142 -14.48 13.53 -9.18
CA GLU A 142 -15.33 12.79 -8.25
C GLU A 142 -14.52 11.71 -7.54
N VAL A 143 -14.32 11.85 -6.23
CA VAL A 143 -13.48 10.96 -5.43
C VAL A 143 -14.29 10.25 -4.36
N PHE A 144 -14.31 8.92 -4.41
CA PHE A 144 -14.91 8.06 -3.38
C PHE A 144 -13.79 7.46 -2.54
N VAL A 145 -13.75 7.79 -1.26
CA VAL A 145 -12.81 7.21 -0.28
C VAL A 145 -13.55 6.19 0.57
N ARG A 146 -12.99 4.99 0.70
CA ARG A 146 -13.55 3.90 1.52
C ARG A 146 -12.47 3.27 2.39
N PRO A 147 -12.78 2.98 3.67
CA PRO A 147 -11.88 2.20 4.52
C PRO A 147 -11.70 0.79 3.97
N SER A 148 -10.46 0.31 3.95
CA SER A 148 -10.09 -1.06 3.55
C SER A 148 -9.10 -1.68 4.55
N PRO A 149 -9.43 -1.77 5.85
CA PRO A 149 -8.49 -2.21 6.87
C PRO A 149 -8.11 -3.68 6.70
N TRP A 150 -6.84 -3.99 6.90
CA TRP A 150 -6.41 -5.35 7.18
C TRP A 150 -6.81 -5.71 8.60
N ARG A 151 -7.39 -6.91 8.77
CA ARG A 151 -7.70 -7.48 10.06
C ARG A 151 -7.10 -8.86 10.12
N LEU A 152 -6.01 -8.99 10.89
CA LEU A 152 -5.27 -10.23 11.07
C LEU A 152 -5.63 -10.81 12.43
N GLY A 153 -6.01 -12.07 12.45
CA GLY A 153 -6.42 -12.80 13.64
C GLY A 153 -5.77 -14.19 13.68
N ALA A 154 -6.42 -15.13 14.36
CA ALA A 154 -5.90 -16.48 14.56
C ALA A 154 -5.62 -17.22 13.24
N ASP A 155 -6.46 -17.01 12.22
CA ASP A 155 -6.31 -17.65 10.91
C ASP A 155 -5.15 -17.05 10.09
N ASP A 156 -4.65 -15.85 10.48
CA ASP A 156 -3.58 -15.13 9.82
C ASP A 156 -2.33 -15.02 10.69
N ALA A 157 -2.13 -15.92 11.64
CA ALA A 157 -1.09 -15.82 12.68
C ALA A 157 0.33 -15.66 12.10
N GLU A 158 0.67 -16.38 11.03
CA GLU A 158 1.98 -16.27 10.36
C GLU A 158 2.16 -14.87 9.72
N LEU A 159 1.13 -14.38 9.02
CA LEU A 159 1.15 -13.05 8.41
C LEU A 159 1.21 -11.95 9.47
N ALA A 160 0.48 -12.11 10.59
CA ALA A 160 0.52 -11.18 11.71
C ALA A 160 1.91 -11.11 12.34
N ALA A 161 2.57 -12.25 12.50
CA ALA A 161 3.94 -12.34 13.03
C ALA A 161 4.97 -11.69 12.10
N GLU A 162 4.88 -11.95 10.80
CA GLU A 162 5.76 -11.34 9.78
C GLU A 162 5.56 -9.81 9.72
N TRP A 163 4.31 -9.36 9.66
CA TRP A 163 3.97 -7.95 9.68
C TRP A 163 4.51 -7.25 10.94
N LEU A 164 4.32 -7.86 12.11
CA LEU A 164 4.79 -7.34 13.39
C LEU A 164 6.31 -7.14 13.39
N CYS A 165 7.06 -8.13 12.92
CA CYS A 165 8.52 -8.06 12.83
C CYS A 165 8.96 -6.85 11.98
N GLY A 166 8.38 -6.67 10.79
CA GLY A 166 8.67 -5.53 9.92
C GLY A 166 8.28 -4.17 10.55
N TRP A 167 7.12 -4.12 11.20
CA TRP A 167 6.62 -2.92 11.86
C TRP A 167 7.51 -2.47 13.03
N VAL A 168 7.91 -3.40 13.91
CA VAL A 168 8.83 -3.14 15.03
C VAL A 168 10.21 -2.75 14.53
N ALA A 169 10.75 -3.46 13.53
CA ALA A 169 12.06 -3.16 12.97
C ALA A 169 12.13 -1.75 12.38
N ALA A 170 11.13 -1.35 11.59
CA ALA A 170 11.05 -0.01 11.01
C ALA A 170 10.91 1.09 12.08
N ALA A 171 10.10 0.84 13.12
CA ALA A 171 9.98 1.76 14.25
C ALA A 171 11.30 1.93 15.00
N CYS A 172 12.04 0.85 15.25
CA CYS A 172 13.35 0.88 15.92
C CYS A 172 14.43 1.54 15.02
N GLU A 173 14.36 1.37 13.72
CA GLU A 173 15.23 2.08 12.77
C GLU A 173 15.01 3.59 12.82
N GLN A 174 13.75 4.02 12.98
CA GLN A 174 13.40 5.43 13.12
C GLN A 174 13.79 5.99 14.48
N GLN A 175 13.52 5.23 15.54
CA GLN A 175 13.77 5.64 16.93
C GLN A 175 14.56 4.55 17.67
N PRO A 176 15.91 4.54 17.58
CA PRO A 176 16.75 3.48 18.16
C PRO A 176 16.58 3.26 19.67
N ALA A 177 16.10 4.26 20.41
CA ALA A 177 15.82 4.13 21.83
C ALA A 177 14.72 3.09 22.15
N LEU A 178 13.85 2.79 21.20
CA LEU A 178 12.80 1.76 21.34
C LEU A 178 13.39 0.35 21.40
N ALA A 179 14.56 0.12 20.83
CA ALA A 179 15.19 -1.21 20.76
C ALA A 179 15.38 -1.87 22.14
N ALA A 180 15.56 -1.08 23.19
CA ALA A 180 15.72 -1.59 24.55
C ALA A 180 14.47 -2.35 25.07
N GLU A 181 13.28 -1.95 24.61
CA GLU A 181 11.99 -2.53 25.01
C GLU A 181 11.41 -3.46 23.91
N ALA A 182 11.79 -3.24 22.66
CA ALA A 182 11.21 -3.87 21.49
C ALA A 182 11.39 -5.39 21.44
N GLY A 183 12.56 -5.92 21.84
CA GLY A 183 12.82 -7.36 21.79
C GLY A 183 11.84 -8.17 22.68
N ALA A 184 11.71 -7.78 23.95
CA ALA A 184 10.78 -8.45 24.86
C ALA A 184 9.30 -8.23 24.46
N TYR A 185 8.98 -7.09 23.87
CA TYR A 185 7.66 -6.82 23.32
C TYR A 185 7.35 -7.75 22.14
N GLU A 186 8.26 -7.83 21.18
CA GLU A 186 8.10 -8.65 19.99
C GLU A 186 7.93 -10.14 20.34
N GLU A 187 8.75 -10.67 21.26
CA GLU A 187 8.62 -12.05 21.76
C GLU A 187 7.23 -12.33 22.33
N ARG A 188 6.68 -11.41 23.14
CA ARG A 188 5.33 -11.57 23.71
C ARG A 188 4.26 -11.54 22.62
N ARG A 189 4.36 -10.59 21.66
CA ARG A 189 3.41 -10.46 20.56
C ARG A 189 3.43 -11.67 19.64
N GLN A 190 4.60 -12.21 19.34
CA GLN A 190 4.73 -13.42 18.54
C GLN A 190 4.12 -14.64 19.27
N ALA A 191 4.33 -14.76 20.59
CA ALA A 191 3.68 -15.79 21.38
C ALA A 191 2.15 -15.66 21.36
N GLN A 192 1.60 -14.43 21.45
CA GLN A 192 0.17 -14.16 21.33
C GLN A 192 -0.35 -14.51 19.92
N ALA A 193 0.41 -14.20 18.86
CA ALA A 193 0.05 -14.59 17.50
C ALA A 193 0.00 -16.11 17.34
N ALA A 194 1.02 -16.80 17.82
CA ALA A 194 1.08 -18.27 17.78
C ALA A 194 -0.04 -18.94 18.58
N ALA A 195 -0.52 -18.31 19.68
CA ALA A 195 -1.66 -18.77 20.46
C ALA A 195 -3.03 -18.39 19.84
N GLY A 196 -3.06 -17.60 18.75
CA GLY A 196 -4.30 -17.09 18.17
C GLY A 196 -4.96 -15.98 18.99
N GLU A 197 -4.24 -15.38 19.92
CA GLU A 197 -4.73 -14.34 20.83
C GLU A 197 -4.48 -12.91 20.31
N LEU A 198 -3.54 -12.74 19.38
CA LEU A 198 -3.23 -11.44 18.79
C LEU A 198 -4.20 -11.11 17.67
N HIS A 199 -4.82 -9.95 17.76
CA HIS A 199 -5.56 -9.34 16.67
C HIS A 199 -4.88 -8.03 16.27
N VAL A 200 -4.60 -7.87 14.98
CA VAL A 200 -4.01 -6.66 14.41
C VAL A 200 -4.99 -6.04 13.44
N THR A 201 -5.23 -4.74 13.55
CA THR A 201 -5.91 -3.95 12.53
C THR A 201 -4.97 -2.90 12.01
N VAL A 202 -4.68 -2.96 10.70
CA VAL A 202 -3.92 -1.93 9.99
C VAL A 202 -4.90 -1.19 9.10
N ASP A 203 -5.14 0.08 9.42
CA ASP A 203 -6.09 0.89 8.65
C ASP A 203 -5.49 1.32 7.31
N HIS A 204 -6.25 1.06 6.25
CA HIS A 204 -5.99 1.52 4.89
C HIS A 204 -7.24 2.21 4.34
N ALA A 205 -7.07 2.95 3.28
CA ALA A 205 -8.16 3.48 2.47
C ALA A 205 -7.94 3.19 0.99
N ASP A 206 -9.06 2.92 0.32
CA ASP A 206 -9.12 2.83 -1.13
C ASP A 206 -9.79 4.09 -1.69
N LEU A 207 -9.28 4.58 -2.81
CA LEU A 207 -9.83 5.72 -3.54
C LEU A 207 -10.27 5.25 -4.92
N LEU A 208 -11.53 5.50 -5.26
CA LEU A 208 -12.03 5.43 -6.63
C LEU A 208 -12.20 6.86 -7.13
N VAL A 209 -11.54 7.18 -8.23
CA VAL A 209 -11.58 8.48 -8.88
C VAL A 209 -12.27 8.33 -10.23
N LEU A 210 -13.28 9.14 -10.46
CA LEU A 210 -13.97 9.25 -11.75
C LEU A 210 -13.67 10.61 -12.38
N PRO A 211 -13.38 10.66 -13.69
CA PRO A 211 -13.08 11.89 -14.41
C PRO A 211 -14.27 12.80 -14.54
#